data_7913b13a3885384231adb6eeab07fc41
#
_entry.id   7913b13a3885384231adb6eeab07fc41
#
_cell.length_a   1.000
_cell.length_b   1.000
_cell.length_c   1.000
_cell.angle_alpha   90.00
_cell.angle_beta   90.00
_cell.angle_gamma   90.00
#
_symmetry.space_group_name_H-M   'P 1'
#
loop_
_entity.id
_entity.type
_entity.pdbx_description
1 polymer ?
#
loop_
_entity_poly.entity_id
_entity_poly.type
_entity_poly.pdbx_seq_one_letter_code
_entity_poly.pdbx_strand_id
1 'polypeptide(L)'
;MEMVLDFFVWFAEAVERRIFTSLKMEATRYFVATFVVFVAVWIVFEGALKTRKLGKMASRRPDARIRQVRREIFYSICSVVVYMVMSIFLFEGAANGVFKFYNDPDQYGTAYRYGSVLLLLLAHDAYFYWSHRAMHHPWLFKWTHAVHHRTKDPTPFTAYAFAPGEAAINFMIIPLYALILPLHDMTTVYFLWFQIFRNAIAHAGYELIPDGWARHPILGLNASVTHHHMHHERMTGNYGFYFTFWDRLMGTEHKDYLDRVDEATKKKAHPEGLSTVTG
;
A
#
# COMPACT_ATOMS: atom_id res chain seq x y z
N MET A 1 26.29 31.46 -4.85
CA MET A 1 26.13 30.98 -6.27
C MET A 1 26.90 29.68 -6.47
N GLU A 2 28.15 29.58 -6.02
CA GLU A 2 28.95 28.33 -6.11
C GLU A 2 28.27 27.12 -5.44
N MET A 3 27.84 27.24 -4.20
CA MET A 3 27.17 26.15 -3.47
C MET A 3 25.90 25.61 -4.20
N VAL A 4 25.17 26.47 -4.90
CA VAL A 4 23.99 26.05 -5.69
C VAL A 4 24.45 25.30 -6.96
N LEU A 5 25.52 25.78 -7.60
CA LEU A 5 26.09 25.12 -8.78
C LEU A 5 26.66 23.74 -8.39
N ASP A 6 27.41 23.66 -7.30
CA ASP A 6 27.97 22.41 -6.77
C ASP A 6 26.87 21.39 -6.45
N PHE A 7 25.74 21.84 -5.89
CA PHE A 7 24.59 20.97 -5.67
C PHE A 7 24.01 20.42 -6.97
N PHE A 8 23.87 21.26 -8.01
CA PHE A 8 23.33 20.76 -9.30
C PHE A 8 24.29 19.83 -10.00
N VAL A 9 25.60 20.07 -9.95
CA VAL A 9 26.62 19.16 -10.50
C VAL A 9 26.58 17.83 -9.75
N TRP A 10 26.64 17.84 -8.42
CA TRP A 10 26.52 16.62 -7.61
C TRP A 10 25.22 15.85 -7.92
N PHE A 11 24.07 16.55 -8.01
CA PHE A 11 22.80 15.91 -8.32
C PHE A 11 22.79 15.28 -9.72
N ALA A 12 23.32 15.96 -10.74
CA ALA A 12 23.43 15.42 -12.09
C ALA A 12 24.27 14.14 -12.11
N GLU A 13 25.41 14.11 -11.46
CA GLU A 13 26.27 12.93 -11.34
C GLU A 13 25.57 11.79 -10.56
N ALA A 14 24.86 12.10 -9.48
CA ALA A 14 24.09 11.12 -8.72
C ALA A 14 22.96 10.50 -9.56
N VAL A 15 22.28 11.33 -10.36
CA VAL A 15 21.27 10.86 -11.33
C VAL A 15 21.90 9.93 -12.35
N GLU A 16 23.01 10.34 -12.97
CA GLU A 16 23.70 9.52 -13.98
C GLU A 16 24.09 8.14 -13.42
N ARG A 17 24.65 8.10 -12.22
CA ARG A 17 25.06 6.83 -11.57
C ARG A 17 23.91 5.93 -11.20
N ARG A 18 22.73 6.47 -10.84
CA ARG A 18 21.66 5.71 -10.13
C ARG A 18 20.36 5.58 -10.88
N ILE A 19 20.10 6.41 -11.90
CA ILE A 19 18.77 6.55 -12.53
C ILE A 19 18.23 5.20 -13.02
N PHE A 20 19.02 4.44 -13.78
CA PHE A 20 18.55 3.16 -14.33
C PHE A 20 18.30 2.11 -13.26
N THR A 21 19.17 2.04 -12.24
CA THR A 21 19.02 1.09 -11.13
C THR A 21 17.77 1.43 -10.31
N SER A 22 17.61 2.68 -9.89
CA SER A 22 16.47 3.13 -9.10
C SER A 22 15.17 2.97 -9.88
N LEU A 23 15.12 3.39 -11.14
CA LEU A 23 13.93 3.23 -11.98
C LEU A 23 13.56 1.76 -12.17
N LYS A 24 14.54 0.89 -12.47
CA LYS A 24 14.32 -0.54 -12.63
C LYS A 24 13.76 -1.17 -11.35
N MET A 25 14.33 -0.84 -10.20
CA MET A 25 13.86 -1.36 -8.90
C MET A 25 12.42 -0.95 -8.61
N GLU A 26 12.12 0.34 -8.71
CA GLU A 26 10.78 0.87 -8.39
C GLU A 26 9.72 0.36 -9.37
N ALA A 27 9.99 0.40 -10.66
CA ALA A 27 9.08 -0.09 -11.69
C ALA A 27 8.84 -1.61 -11.55
N THR A 28 9.90 -2.40 -11.35
CA THR A 28 9.78 -3.86 -11.19
C THR A 28 8.91 -4.20 -9.99
N ARG A 29 9.14 -3.58 -8.83
CA ARG A 29 8.32 -3.82 -7.63
C ARG A 29 6.86 -3.53 -7.89
N TYR A 30 6.55 -2.37 -8.46
CA TYR A 30 5.17 -1.99 -8.74
C TYR A 30 4.50 -2.97 -9.71
N PHE A 31 5.07 -3.17 -10.90
CA PHE A 31 4.43 -3.99 -11.92
C PHE A 31 4.32 -5.45 -11.51
N VAL A 32 5.35 -6.04 -10.91
CA VAL A 32 5.29 -7.43 -10.46
C VAL A 32 4.23 -7.61 -9.37
N ALA A 33 4.24 -6.79 -8.32
CA ALA A 33 3.30 -6.95 -7.22
C ALA A 33 1.85 -6.74 -7.67
N THR A 34 1.57 -5.66 -8.41
CA THR A 34 0.20 -5.36 -8.85
C THR A 34 -0.31 -6.36 -9.87
N PHE A 35 0.54 -6.79 -10.82
CA PHE A 35 0.17 -7.78 -11.82
C PHE A 35 -0.06 -9.17 -11.21
N VAL A 36 0.81 -9.61 -10.30
CA VAL A 36 0.64 -10.90 -9.60
C VAL A 36 -0.66 -10.91 -8.82
N VAL A 37 -0.95 -9.87 -8.04
CA VAL A 37 -2.20 -9.77 -7.27
C VAL A 37 -3.41 -9.69 -8.21
N PHE A 38 -3.32 -8.92 -9.30
CA PHE A 38 -4.39 -8.86 -10.29
C PHE A 38 -4.67 -10.23 -10.92
N VAL A 39 -3.65 -10.94 -11.40
CA VAL A 39 -3.81 -12.28 -11.99
C VAL A 39 -4.38 -13.25 -10.95
N ALA A 40 -3.84 -13.29 -9.75
CA ALA A 40 -4.30 -14.18 -8.70
C ALA A 40 -5.79 -13.94 -8.37
N VAL A 41 -6.17 -12.70 -8.07
CA VAL A 41 -7.50 -12.37 -7.53
C VAL A 41 -8.55 -12.25 -8.63
N TRP A 42 -8.23 -11.63 -9.76
CA TRP A 42 -9.20 -11.29 -10.82
C TRP A 42 -9.29 -12.32 -11.94
N ILE A 43 -8.35 -13.24 -12.05
CA ILE A 43 -8.32 -14.26 -13.10
C ILE A 43 -8.39 -15.67 -12.49
N VAL A 44 -7.43 -16.01 -11.61
CA VAL A 44 -7.32 -17.40 -11.10
C VAL A 44 -8.41 -17.70 -10.06
N PHE A 45 -8.59 -16.79 -9.08
CA PHE A 45 -9.51 -17.02 -7.97
C PHE A 45 -10.87 -16.33 -8.13
N GLU A 46 -11.15 -15.68 -9.26
CA GLU A 46 -12.43 -14.97 -9.45
C GLU A 46 -13.65 -15.87 -9.18
N GLY A 47 -13.63 -17.10 -9.65
CA GLY A 47 -14.71 -18.06 -9.44
C GLY A 47 -14.97 -18.34 -7.95
N ALA A 48 -13.90 -18.59 -7.19
CA ALA A 48 -13.98 -18.85 -5.74
C ALA A 48 -14.34 -17.59 -4.92
N LEU A 49 -13.92 -16.41 -5.39
CA LEU A 49 -14.14 -15.12 -4.73
C LEU A 49 -15.39 -14.38 -5.20
N LYS A 50 -16.16 -14.95 -6.12
CA LYS A 50 -17.32 -14.28 -6.76
C LYS A 50 -18.30 -13.66 -5.77
N THR A 51 -18.56 -14.33 -4.65
CA THR A 51 -19.46 -13.84 -3.59
C THR A 51 -18.81 -12.81 -2.67
N ARG A 52 -17.49 -12.62 -2.74
CA ARG A 52 -16.68 -11.77 -1.89
C ARG A 52 -16.27 -10.44 -2.55
N LYS A 53 -16.90 -10.11 -3.67
CA LYS A 53 -16.67 -8.85 -4.39
C LYS A 53 -17.07 -7.65 -3.55
N LEU A 54 -16.19 -6.65 -3.53
CA LEU A 54 -16.43 -5.34 -2.93
C LEU A 54 -16.66 -4.31 -4.04
N GLY A 55 -17.55 -3.35 -3.80
CA GLY A 55 -17.83 -2.28 -4.74
C GLY A 55 -18.44 -2.71 -6.07
N LYS A 56 -18.39 -1.81 -7.04
CA LYS A 56 -19.07 -1.95 -8.35
C LYS A 56 -18.11 -2.07 -9.54
N MET A 57 -16.79 -2.18 -9.32
CA MET A 57 -15.81 -2.15 -10.41
C MET A 57 -16.09 -3.22 -11.46
N ALA A 58 -16.37 -4.45 -11.03
CA ALA A 58 -16.61 -5.57 -11.94
C ALA A 58 -17.92 -5.45 -12.76
N SER A 59 -18.91 -4.68 -12.27
CA SER A 59 -20.18 -4.43 -12.95
C SER A 59 -20.19 -3.18 -13.83
N ARG A 60 -19.11 -2.40 -13.85
CA ARG A 60 -18.99 -1.23 -14.73
C ARG A 60 -18.82 -1.64 -16.19
N ARG A 61 -19.26 -0.77 -17.10
CA ARG A 61 -19.03 -0.97 -18.54
C ARG A 61 -17.53 -1.07 -18.84
N PRO A 62 -17.12 -1.91 -19.80
CA PRO A 62 -15.71 -2.17 -20.11
C PRO A 62 -14.90 -0.88 -20.37
N ASP A 63 -15.46 0.07 -21.12
CA ASP A 63 -14.81 1.36 -21.41
C ASP A 63 -14.53 2.18 -20.16
N ALA A 64 -15.44 2.17 -19.17
CA ALA A 64 -15.25 2.85 -17.90
C ALA A 64 -14.17 2.17 -17.03
N ARG A 65 -14.11 0.83 -17.04
CA ARG A 65 -13.05 0.06 -16.37
C ARG A 65 -11.68 0.35 -16.95
N ILE A 66 -11.57 0.32 -18.28
CA ILE A 66 -10.31 0.61 -18.98
C ILE A 66 -9.84 2.03 -18.67
N ARG A 67 -10.72 3.04 -18.71
CA ARG A 67 -10.35 4.43 -18.36
C ARG A 67 -9.84 4.53 -16.92
N GLN A 68 -10.46 3.84 -15.97
CA GLN A 68 -10.02 3.85 -14.58
C GLN A 68 -8.62 3.23 -14.46
N VAL A 69 -8.40 2.01 -14.97
CA VAL A 69 -7.11 1.31 -14.87
C VAL A 69 -6.00 2.11 -15.57
N ARG A 70 -6.27 2.69 -16.75
CA ARG A 70 -5.28 3.57 -17.42
C ARG A 70 -4.89 4.76 -16.55
N ARG A 71 -5.83 5.38 -15.85
CA ARG A 71 -5.56 6.48 -14.92
C ARG A 71 -4.75 6.01 -13.72
N GLU A 72 -5.10 4.86 -13.12
CA GLU A 72 -4.36 4.27 -12.01
C GLU A 72 -2.91 4.00 -12.41
N ILE A 73 -2.68 3.36 -13.56
CA ILE A 73 -1.33 3.09 -14.08
C ILE A 73 -0.58 4.39 -14.35
N PHE A 74 -1.21 5.39 -14.96
CA PHE A 74 -0.57 6.68 -15.22
C PHE A 74 -0.04 7.35 -13.95
N TYR A 75 -0.88 7.47 -12.91
CA TYR A 75 -0.44 8.06 -11.64
C TYR A 75 0.57 7.17 -10.90
N SER A 76 0.47 5.86 -11.04
CA SER A 76 1.48 4.95 -10.49
C SER A 76 2.86 5.12 -11.15
N ILE A 77 2.90 5.36 -12.46
CA ILE A 77 4.16 5.71 -13.15
C ILE A 77 4.71 7.05 -12.61
N CYS A 78 3.86 8.05 -12.39
CA CYS A 78 4.29 9.30 -11.76
C CYS A 78 4.89 9.04 -10.36
N SER A 79 4.28 8.17 -9.56
CA SER A 79 4.81 7.80 -8.24
C SER A 79 6.14 7.04 -8.34
N VAL A 80 6.29 6.15 -9.32
CA VAL A 80 7.57 5.45 -9.60
C VAL A 80 8.68 6.46 -9.89
N VAL A 81 8.38 7.52 -10.65
CA VAL A 81 9.37 8.59 -10.91
C VAL A 81 9.75 9.34 -9.63
N VAL A 82 8.76 9.67 -8.78
CA VAL A 82 9.03 10.30 -7.47
C VAL A 82 9.90 9.38 -6.61
N TYR A 83 9.54 8.11 -6.50
CA TYR A 83 10.31 7.13 -5.73
C TYR A 83 11.73 6.94 -6.28
N MET A 84 11.88 6.91 -7.60
CA MET A 84 13.20 6.87 -8.25
C MET A 84 14.08 8.06 -7.80
N VAL A 85 13.57 9.28 -7.87
CA VAL A 85 14.30 10.47 -7.45
C VAL A 85 14.65 10.41 -5.97
N MET A 86 13.70 10.06 -5.11
CA MET A 86 13.93 9.94 -3.67
C MET A 86 14.90 8.80 -3.32
N SER A 87 14.87 7.68 -4.07
CA SER A 87 15.84 6.59 -3.91
C SER A 87 17.27 7.03 -4.25
N ILE A 88 17.46 7.92 -5.24
CA ILE A 88 18.77 8.48 -5.54
C ILE A 88 19.32 9.24 -4.32
N PHE A 89 18.52 10.14 -3.73
CA PHE A 89 18.90 10.85 -2.52
C PHE A 89 19.18 9.91 -1.34
N LEU A 90 18.37 8.86 -1.18
CA LEU A 90 18.58 7.85 -0.14
C LEU A 90 19.91 7.12 -0.30
N PHE A 91 20.21 6.65 -1.52
CA PHE A 91 21.46 5.92 -1.80
C PHE A 91 22.70 6.82 -1.68
N GLU A 92 22.62 8.06 -2.14
CA GLU A 92 23.73 9.01 -1.97
C GLU A 92 23.91 9.40 -0.50
N GLY A 93 22.83 9.62 0.23
CA GLY A 93 22.89 9.87 1.68
C GLY A 93 23.46 8.67 2.45
N ALA A 94 23.11 7.45 2.06
CA ALA A 94 23.68 6.23 2.64
C ALA A 94 25.19 6.11 2.35
N ALA A 95 25.61 6.37 1.11
CA ALA A 95 27.00 6.33 0.71
C ALA A 95 27.87 7.37 1.45
N ASN A 96 27.27 8.50 1.85
CA ASN A 96 27.90 9.55 2.63
C ASN A 96 27.67 9.43 4.16
N GLY A 97 27.12 8.30 4.63
CA GLY A 97 26.95 8.04 6.06
C GLY A 97 25.83 8.82 6.75
N VAL A 98 24.95 9.51 5.98
CA VAL A 98 23.79 10.23 6.53
C VAL A 98 22.76 9.24 7.06
N PHE A 99 22.50 8.16 6.30
CA PHE A 99 21.58 7.11 6.68
C PHE A 99 22.34 5.86 7.13
N LYS A 100 21.85 5.25 8.21
CA LYS A 100 22.50 4.10 8.87
C LYS A 100 22.12 2.80 8.19
N PHE A 101 22.71 2.54 7.00
CA PHE A 101 22.58 1.25 6.34
C PHE A 101 23.80 0.36 6.61
N TYR A 102 23.60 -0.96 6.60
CA TYR A 102 24.66 -1.94 6.73
C TYR A 102 24.36 -3.20 5.90
N ASN A 103 25.39 -3.88 5.44
CA ASN A 103 25.27 -5.07 4.60
C ASN A 103 25.87 -6.35 5.23
N ASP A 104 26.72 -6.23 6.25
CA ASP A 104 27.19 -7.38 7.00
C ASP A 104 26.08 -7.90 7.92
N PRO A 105 25.56 -9.12 7.69
CA PRO A 105 24.46 -9.68 8.46
C PRO A 105 24.78 -9.91 9.94
N ASP A 106 26.04 -9.98 10.30
CA ASP A 106 26.51 -10.26 11.66
C ASP A 106 26.90 -8.99 12.43
N GLN A 107 26.94 -7.83 11.77
CA GLN A 107 27.38 -6.54 12.37
C GLN A 107 26.64 -6.18 13.66
N TYR A 108 25.34 -6.41 13.74
CA TYR A 108 24.50 -6.16 14.92
C TYR A 108 23.91 -7.45 15.50
N GLY A 109 24.26 -8.60 14.95
CA GLY A 109 23.77 -9.91 15.32
C GLY A 109 22.33 -10.20 14.83
N THR A 110 22.02 -11.50 14.84
CA THR A 110 20.77 -12.05 14.29
C THR A 110 19.50 -11.49 14.95
N ALA A 111 19.52 -11.34 16.28
CA ALA A 111 18.35 -10.81 17.03
C ALA A 111 18.01 -9.37 16.62
N TYR A 112 19.01 -8.50 16.46
CA TYR A 112 18.79 -7.14 15.98
C TYR A 112 18.28 -7.13 14.53
N ARG A 113 18.88 -7.92 13.64
CA ARG A 113 18.50 -7.98 12.23
C ARG A 113 17.01 -8.31 12.04
N TYR A 114 16.51 -9.32 12.74
CA TYR A 114 15.07 -9.67 12.66
C TYR A 114 14.20 -8.75 13.52
N GLY A 115 14.64 -8.32 14.67
CA GLY A 115 13.94 -7.37 15.53
C GLY A 115 13.73 -6.01 14.85
N SER A 116 14.71 -5.54 14.06
CA SER A 116 14.60 -4.30 13.30
C SER A 116 13.55 -4.37 12.19
N VAL A 117 13.29 -5.54 11.60
CA VAL A 117 12.16 -5.75 10.64
C VAL A 117 10.84 -5.52 11.33
N LEU A 118 10.63 -6.17 12.49
CA LEU A 118 9.39 -6.00 13.24
C LEU A 118 9.21 -4.56 13.70
N LEU A 119 10.29 -3.93 14.18
CA LEU A 119 10.24 -2.53 14.60
C LEU A 119 9.94 -1.60 13.43
N LEU A 120 10.53 -1.84 12.25
CA LEU A 120 10.22 -1.08 11.04
C LEU A 120 8.76 -1.26 10.61
N LEU A 121 8.21 -2.48 10.70
CA LEU A 121 6.81 -2.75 10.40
C LEU A 121 5.86 -1.95 11.32
N LEU A 122 6.13 -1.97 12.62
CA LEU A 122 5.32 -1.23 13.61
C LEU A 122 5.47 0.28 13.44
N ALA A 123 6.69 0.75 13.19
CA ALA A 123 6.96 2.16 12.91
C ALA A 123 6.27 2.63 11.63
N HIS A 124 6.28 1.79 10.58
CA HIS A 124 5.58 2.10 9.33
C HIS A 124 4.06 2.12 9.52
N ASP A 125 3.48 1.18 10.28
CA ASP A 125 2.04 1.17 10.55
C ASP A 125 1.59 2.45 11.29
N ALA A 126 2.35 2.86 12.32
CA ALA A 126 2.12 4.11 13.02
C ALA A 126 2.30 5.34 12.09
N TYR A 127 3.42 5.40 11.36
CA TYR A 127 3.71 6.47 10.42
C TYR A 127 2.61 6.60 9.36
N PHE A 128 2.21 5.48 8.77
CA PHE A 128 1.17 5.45 7.75
C PHE A 128 -0.16 5.97 8.30
N TYR A 129 -0.61 5.46 9.44
CA TYR A 129 -1.86 5.92 10.06
C TYR A 129 -1.88 7.43 10.25
N TRP A 130 -0.82 8.00 10.86
CA TRP A 130 -0.79 9.42 11.17
C TRP A 130 -0.60 10.30 9.93
N SER A 131 0.25 9.92 9.00
CA SER A 131 0.44 10.65 7.73
C SER A 131 -0.81 10.57 6.85
N HIS A 132 -1.44 9.40 6.75
CA HIS A 132 -2.66 9.18 6.00
C HIS A 132 -3.83 10.02 6.56
N ARG A 133 -4.03 9.98 7.87
CA ARG A 133 -5.01 10.83 8.54
C ARG A 133 -4.72 12.32 8.34
N ALA A 134 -3.45 12.73 8.39
CA ALA A 134 -3.05 14.10 8.11
C ALA A 134 -3.34 14.52 6.66
N MET A 135 -3.08 13.64 5.69
CA MET A 135 -3.39 13.90 4.27
C MET A 135 -4.88 14.06 3.99
N HIS A 136 -5.77 13.55 4.86
CA HIS A 136 -7.21 13.83 4.80
C HIS A 136 -7.61 15.21 5.34
N HIS A 137 -6.69 15.95 5.96
CA HIS A 137 -6.98 17.34 6.34
C HIS A 137 -7.24 18.19 5.09
N PRO A 138 -8.27 19.08 5.05
CA PRO A 138 -8.70 19.82 3.86
C PRO A 138 -7.58 20.57 3.12
N TRP A 139 -6.57 21.07 3.85
CA TRP A 139 -5.44 21.78 3.25
C TRP A 139 -4.50 20.87 2.46
N LEU A 140 -4.28 19.65 2.95
CA LEU A 140 -3.35 18.69 2.35
C LEU A 140 -4.02 17.83 1.31
N PHE A 141 -5.30 17.47 1.51
CA PHE A 141 -6.02 16.49 0.71
C PHE A 141 -5.91 16.73 -0.79
N LYS A 142 -6.17 17.95 -1.25
CA LYS A 142 -6.15 18.26 -2.70
C LYS A 142 -4.77 18.13 -3.34
N TRP A 143 -3.70 18.33 -2.55
CA TRP A 143 -2.31 18.32 -3.04
C TRP A 143 -1.63 16.95 -2.91
N THR A 144 -2.14 16.13 -1.99
CA THR A 144 -1.56 14.82 -1.68
C THR A 144 -2.51 13.70 -2.07
N HIS A 145 -3.66 13.56 -1.43
CA HIS A 145 -4.45 12.33 -1.40
C HIS A 145 -5.69 12.30 -2.32
N ALA A 146 -6.08 13.43 -2.88
CA ALA A 146 -7.25 13.53 -3.76
C ALA A 146 -7.13 12.68 -5.04
N VAL A 147 -5.91 12.49 -5.56
CA VAL A 147 -5.68 11.64 -6.74
C VAL A 147 -6.02 10.19 -6.42
N HIS A 148 -5.56 9.70 -5.28
CA HIS A 148 -5.82 8.34 -4.81
C HIS A 148 -7.32 8.08 -4.63
N HIS A 149 -8.03 8.99 -3.98
CA HIS A 149 -9.47 8.92 -3.75
C HIS A 149 -10.37 9.19 -4.97
N ARG A 150 -9.82 9.54 -6.14
CA ARG A 150 -10.59 9.47 -7.40
C ARG A 150 -11.07 8.07 -7.73
N THR A 151 -10.45 7.06 -7.13
CA THR A 151 -10.81 5.65 -7.28
C THR A 151 -11.59 5.20 -6.06
N LYS A 152 -12.92 5.14 -6.17
CA LYS A 152 -13.81 4.65 -5.10
C LYS A 152 -13.87 3.12 -5.02
N ASP A 153 -13.72 2.45 -6.15
CA ASP A 153 -13.67 0.99 -6.27
C ASP A 153 -12.27 0.62 -6.79
N PRO A 154 -11.26 0.47 -5.91
CA PRO A 154 -9.89 0.27 -6.32
C PRO A 154 -9.64 -1.08 -7.01
N THR A 155 -8.57 -1.12 -7.80
CA THR A 155 -7.96 -2.32 -8.34
C THR A 155 -6.53 -2.46 -7.82
N PRO A 156 -5.86 -3.60 -7.93
CA PRO A 156 -4.46 -3.73 -7.51
C PRO A 156 -3.53 -2.64 -8.08
N PHE A 157 -3.85 -2.10 -9.26
CA PHE A 157 -3.08 -1.01 -9.88
C PHE A 157 -3.21 0.33 -9.15
N THR A 158 -4.19 0.49 -8.25
CA THR A 158 -4.35 1.68 -7.40
C THR A 158 -3.22 1.80 -6.36
N ALA A 159 -2.48 0.71 -6.08
CA ALA A 159 -1.49 0.62 -5.01
C ALA A 159 -0.43 1.75 -5.00
N TYR A 160 -0.08 2.30 -6.16
CA TYR A 160 0.82 3.46 -6.30
C TYR A 160 0.17 4.64 -7.03
N ALA A 161 -1.14 4.64 -7.26
CA ALA A 161 -1.84 5.73 -7.93
C ALA A 161 -1.96 6.96 -7.02
N PHE A 162 -0.83 7.62 -6.77
CA PHE A 162 -0.67 8.74 -5.85
C PHE A 162 -0.40 10.05 -6.59
N ALA A 163 -0.74 11.17 -5.94
CA ALA A 163 -0.15 12.46 -6.29
C ALA A 163 1.33 12.49 -5.88
N PRO A 164 2.20 13.30 -6.52
CA PRO A 164 3.61 13.38 -6.16
C PRO A 164 3.87 13.68 -4.68
N GLY A 165 3.06 14.52 -4.06
CA GLY A 165 3.17 14.84 -2.64
C GLY A 165 2.89 13.65 -1.73
N GLU A 166 1.88 12.84 -2.04
CA GLU A 166 1.59 11.61 -1.32
C GLU A 166 2.70 10.57 -1.51
N ALA A 167 3.19 10.39 -2.75
CA ALA A 167 4.30 9.49 -3.02
C ALA A 167 5.54 9.87 -2.20
N ALA A 168 5.86 11.17 -2.14
CA ALA A 168 6.97 11.66 -1.32
C ALA A 168 6.77 11.37 0.18
N ILE A 169 5.58 11.65 0.71
CA ILE A 169 5.25 11.34 2.11
C ILE A 169 5.40 9.83 2.38
N ASN A 170 4.84 8.99 1.54
CA ASN A 170 4.90 7.54 1.73
C ASN A 170 6.33 6.97 1.65
N PHE A 171 7.23 7.61 0.89
CA PHE A 171 8.63 7.22 0.82
C PHE A 171 9.40 7.51 2.12
N MET A 172 9.03 8.59 2.83
CA MET A 172 9.85 9.14 3.93
C MET A 172 10.10 8.19 5.10
N ILE A 173 9.31 7.14 5.27
CA ILE A 173 9.50 6.21 6.40
C ILE A 173 10.89 5.56 6.41
N ILE A 174 11.44 5.18 5.26
CA ILE A 174 12.75 4.53 5.19
C ILE A 174 13.88 5.49 5.59
N PRO A 175 14.02 6.69 4.99
CA PRO A 175 15.05 7.63 5.42
C PRO A 175 14.88 8.06 6.89
N LEU A 176 13.66 8.33 7.36
CA LEU A 176 13.41 8.70 8.77
C LEU A 176 13.84 7.59 9.74
N TYR A 177 13.52 6.34 9.41
CA TYR A 177 13.95 5.20 10.23
C TYR A 177 15.47 5.04 10.20
N ALA A 178 16.09 5.11 9.02
CA ALA A 178 17.52 4.93 8.83
C ALA A 178 18.37 6.08 9.42
N LEU A 179 17.80 7.25 9.66
CA LEU A 179 18.45 8.32 10.45
C LEU A 179 18.63 7.93 11.91
N ILE A 180 17.71 7.15 12.46
CA ILE A 180 17.65 6.82 13.89
C ILE A 180 18.30 5.45 14.15
N LEU A 181 17.89 4.43 13.40
CA LEU A 181 18.27 3.04 13.64
C LEU A 181 18.90 2.41 12.39
N PRO A 182 19.97 1.60 12.57
CA PRO A 182 20.57 0.89 11.45
C PRO A 182 19.60 -0.08 10.76
N LEU A 183 19.62 -0.09 9.43
CA LEU A 183 18.84 -1.00 8.60
C LEU A 183 19.79 -1.88 7.76
N HIS A 184 19.55 -3.18 7.77
CA HIS A 184 20.22 -4.09 6.86
C HIS A 184 19.65 -3.94 5.44
N ASP A 185 20.50 -3.86 4.42
CA ASP A 185 20.09 -3.62 3.02
C ASP A 185 19.03 -4.61 2.54
N MET A 186 19.27 -5.91 2.72
CA MET A 186 18.32 -6.95 2.30
C MET A 186 17.01 -6.92 3.10
N THR A 187 17.06 -6.55 4.38
CA THR A 187 15.85 -6.35 5.20
C THR A 187 14.97 -5.26 4.60
N THR A 188 15.58 -4.15 4.18
CA THR A 188 14.88 -3.05 3.52
C THR A 188 14.24 -3.50 2.21
N VAL A 189 14.97 -4.27 1.40
CA VAL A 189 14.43 -4.83 0.15
C VAL A 189 13.22 -5.72 0.41
N TYR A 190 13.30 -6.66 1.36
CA TYR A 190 12.17 -7.54 1.69
C TYR A 190 10.98 -6.78 2.26
N PHE A 191 11.23 -5.79 3.12
CA PHE A 191 10.18 -4.91 3.64
C PHE A 191 9.44 -4.17 2.52
N LEU A 192 10.15 -3.59 1.56
CA LEU A 192 9.55 -2.85 0.45
C LEU A 192 8.74 -3.77 -0.49
N TRP A 193 9.19 -5.00 -0.71
CA TRP A 193 8.41 -6.01 -1.44
C TRP A 193 7.14 -6.41 -0.67
N PHE A 194 7.27 -6.68 0.61
CA PHE A 194 6.12 -6.98 1.47
C PHE A 194 5.10 -5.83 1.46
N GLN A 195 5.57 -4.60 1.61
CA GLN A 195 4.74 -3.40 1.64
C GLN A 195 3.93 -3.22 0.35
N ILE A 196 4.55 -3.36 -0.83
CA ILE A 196 3.83 -3.19 -2.10
C ILE A 196 2.84 -4.33 -2.37
N PHE A 197 3.18 -5.58 -2.05
CA PHE A 197 2.23 -6.69 -2.13
C PHE A 197 1.04 -6.47 -1.19
N ARG A 198 1.30 -6.06 0.04
CA ARG A 198 0.25 -5.76 1.02
C ARG A 198 -0.65 -4.63 0.53
N ASN A 199 -0.07 -3.60 -0.09
CA ASN A 199 -0.80 -2.48 -0.67
C ASN A 199 -1.67 -2.93 -1.87
N ALA A 200 -1.13 -3.71 -2.79
CA ALA A 200 -1.89 -4.27 -3.91
C ALA A 200 -3.05 -5.17 -3.44
N ILE A 201 -2.83 -5.96 -2.38
CA ILE A 201 -3.87 -6.78 -1.73
C ILE A 201 -4.95 -5.91 -1.11
N ALA A 202 -4.61 -4.83 -0.39
CA ALA A 202 -5.59 -3.92 0.20
C ALA A 202 -6.53 -3.30 -0.85
N HIS A 203 -6.06 -3.18 -2.09
CA HIS A 203 -6.81 -2.67 -3.25
C HIS A 203 -7.39 -3.78 -4.15
N ALA A 204 -7.39 -5.04 -3.71
CA ALA A 204 -7.76 -6.16 -4.58
C ALA A 204 -9.24 -6.15 -5.03
N GLY A 205 -10.13 -5.44 -4.33
CA GLY A 205 -11.56 -5.36 -4.66
C GLY A 205 -12.37 -6.61 -4.28
N TYR A 206 -11.76 -7.53 -3.54
CA TYR A 206 -12.39 -8.75 -3.03
C TYR A 206 -11.95 -8.97 -1.58
N GLU A 207 -12.86 -9.39 -0.69
CA GLU A 207 -12.47 -9.74 0.66
C GLU A 207 -11.74 -11.10 0.68
N LEU A 208 -10.54 -11.12 1.24
CA LEU A 208 -9.65 -12.27 1.18
C LEU A 208 -9.53 -13.03 2.51
N ILE A 209 -9.90 -12.41 3.64
CA ILE A 209 -9.83 -13.09 4.93
C ILE A 209 -10.95 -14.13 5.07
N PRO A 210 -10.72 -15.22 5.83
CA PRO A 210 -11.78 -16.19 6.16
C PRO A 210 -12.91 -15.57 6.99
N ASP A 211 -14.08 -16.22 6.94
CA ASP A 211 -15.21 -15.85 7.79
C ASP A 211 -14.84 -15.91 9.28
N GLY A 212 -15.33 -14.97 10.06
CA GLY A 212 -15.07 -14.83 11.49
C GLY A 212 -13.71 -14.24 11.89
N TRP A 213 -12.73 -14.11 10.97
CA TRP A 213 -11.40 -13.58 11.32
C TRP A 213 -11.42 -12.15 11.81
N ALA A 214 -12.23 -11.28 11.22
CA ALA A 214 -12.31 -9.88 11.64
C ALA A 214 -12.81 -9.71 13.09
N ARG A 215 -13.60 -10.64 13.59
CA ARG A 215 -14.11 -10.64 14.98
C ARG A 215 -13.18 -11.34 15.98
N HIS A 216 -12.16 -12.05 15.49
CA HIS A 216 -11.19 -12.69 16.37
C HIS A 216 -10.29 -11.63 17.05
N PRO A 217 -10.02 -11.70 18.37
CA PRO A 217 -9.31 -10.64 19.10
C PRO A 217 -7.89 -10.35 18.59
N ILE A 218 -7.19 -11.35 18.06
CA ILE A 218 -5.83 -11.20 17.51
C ILE A 218 -5.87 -11.07 15.99
N LEU A 219 -6.55 -12.00 15.28
CA LEU A 219 -6.59 -12.00 13.82
C LEU A 219 -7.32 -10.77 13.26
N GLY A 220 -8.33 -10.27 13.98
CA GLY A 220 -9.07 -9.06 13.63
C GLY A 220 -8.28 -7.75 13.81
N LEU A 221 -7.05 -7.81 14.34
CA LEU A 221 -6.15 -6.67 14.28
C LEU A 221 -5.61 -6.44 12.86
N ASN A 222 -5.57 -7.45 12.00
CA ASN A 222 -5.16 -7.28 10.61
C ASN A 222 -6.24 -6.50 9.84
N ALA A 223 -5.86 -5.38 9.22
CA ALA A 223 -6.75 -4.60 8.38
C ALA A 223 -7.11 -5.40 7.12
N SER A 224 -8.39 -5.72 6.92
CA SER A 224 -8.87 -6.49 5.78
C SER A 224 -8.99 -5.64 4.51
N VAL A 225 -9.27 -6.27 3.36
CA VAL A 225 -9.56 -5.53 2.12
C VAL A 225 -10.81 -4.67 2.29
N THR A 226 -11.84 -5.16 2.98
CA THR A 226 -13.05 -4.39 3.29
C THR A 226 -12.75 -3.14 4.11
N HIS A 227 -11.79 -3.20 5.06
CA HIS A 227 -11.39 -2.05 5.86
C HIS A 227 -10.94 -0.88 4.98
N HIS A 228 -10.01 -1.15 4.07
CA HIS A 228 -9.47 -0.14 3.15
C HIS A 228 -10.46 0.24 2.04
N HIS A 229 -11.28 -0.70 1.57
CA HIS A 229 -12.34 -0.41 0.59
C HIS A 229 -13.38 0.57 1.14
N MET A 230 -13.81 0.41 2.40
CA MET A 230 -14.72 1.35 3.08
C MET A 230 -14.09 2.73 3.22
N HIS A 231 -12.78 2.82 3.45
CA HIS A 231 -12.04 4.07 3.45
C HIS A 231 -12.13 4.77 2.08
N HIS A 232 -11.88 4.09 0.98
CA HIS A 232 -12.05 4.63 -0.37
C HIS A 232 -13.48 5.05 -0.69
N GLU A 233 -14.45 4.26 -0.24
CA GLU A 233 -15.87 4.54 -0.46
C GLU A 233 -16.31 5.82 0.26
N ARG A 234 -15.88 6.02 1.51
CA ARG A 234 -16.37 7.08 2.42
C ARG A 234 -15.42 8.26 2.54
N MET A 235 -14.16 8.08 2.20
CA MET A 235 -13.11 9.11 2.28
C MET A 235 -12.85 9.63 3.71
N THR A 236 -13.27 8.88 4.72
CA THR A 236 -13.11 9.20 6.15
C THR A 236 -12.94 7.91 6.93
N GLY A 237 -12.23 7.95 8.08
CA GLY A 237 -12.03 6.77 8.93
C GLY A 237 -11.25 5.64 8.26
N ASN A 238 -11.01 4.55 8.98
CA ASN A 238 -10.28 3.38 8.51
C ASN A 238 -8.94 3.75 7.86
N TYR A 239 -8.12 4.56 8.54
CA TYR A 239 -6.85 5.07 8.02
C TYR A 239 -5.70 4.08 8.12
N GLY A 240 -5.84 3.00 8.91
CA GLY A 240 -4.82 1.99 9.13
C GLY A 240 -4.42 1.21 7.88
N PHE A 241 -3.17 0.68 7.87
CA PHE A 241 -2.63 -0.03 6.72
C PHE A 241 -2.44 -1.53 6.98
N TYR A 242 -1.60 -1.89 7.96
CA TYR A 242 -1.44 -3.30 8.33
C TYR A 242 -2.44 -3.71 9.38
N PHE A 243 -2.65 -2.84 10.38
CA PHE A 243 -3.46 -3.13 11.55
C PHE A 243 -4.59 -2.12 11.74
N THR A 244 -5.70 -2.59 12.31
CA THR A 244 -6.83 -1.76 12.73
C THR A 244 -6.58 -1.09 14.09
N PHE A 245 -5.43 -1.36 14.71
CA PHE A 245 -5.08 -0.91 16.07
C PHE A 245 -5.25 0.60 16.25
N TRP A 246 -4.66 1.40 15.36
CA TRP A 246 -4.74 2.86 15.46
C TRP A 246 -6.16 3.38 15.24
N ASP A 247 -6.91 2.79 14.29
CA ASP A 247 -8.30 3.19 14.06
C ASP A 247 -9.18 2.90 15.27
N ARG A 248 -9.00 1.76 15.93
CA ARG A 248 -9.70 1.41 17.17
C ARG A 248 -9.33 2.32 18.31
N LEU A 249 -8.02 2.55 18.52
CA LEU A 249 -7.51 3.40 19.59
C LEU A 249 -7.99 4.84 19.45
N MET A 250 -8.02 5.36 18.23
CA MET A 250 -8.37 6.76 17.92
C MET A 250 -9.85 6.97 17.58
N GLY A 251 -10.67 5.90 17.61
CA GLY A 251 -12.10 5.95 17.32
C GLY A 251 -12.42 6.30 15.87
N THR A 252 -11.53 5.95 14.91
CA THR A 252 -11.69 6.20 13.49
C THR A 252 -12.09 4.96 12.69
N GLU A 253 -12.22 3.79 13.31
CA GLU A 253 -12.79 2.59 12.67
C GLU A 253 -14.29 2.80 12.40
N HIS A 254 -14.75 2.49 11.21
CA HIS A 254 -16.17 2.58 10.88
C HIS A 254 -16.99 1.60 11.70
N LYS A 255 -18.08 2.08 12.32
CA LYS A 255 -18.90 1.29 13.24
C LYS A 255 -19.49 0.02 12.63
N ASP A 256 -19.78 0.04 11.35
CA ASP A 256 -20.30 -1.09 10.57
C ASP A 256 -19.22 -1.91 9.87
N TYR A 257 -17.93 -1.70 10.19
CA TYR A 257 -16.83 -2.42 9.53
C TYR A 257 -16.95 -3.94 9.67
N LEU A 258 -17.16 -4.43 10.89
CA LEU A 258 -17.25 -5.87 11.14
C LEU A 258 -18.45 -6.51 10.44
N ASP A 259 -19.58 -5.81 10.39
CA ASP A 259 -20.79 -6.31 9.71
C ASP A 259 -20.57 -6.35 8.20
N ARG A 260 -19.89 -5.36 7.61
CA ARG A 260 -19.51 -5.36 6.18
C ARG A 260 -18.54 -6.49 5.83
N VAL A 261 -17.59 -6.82 6.71
CA VAL A 261 -16.72 -7.99 6.50
C VAL A 261 -17.52 -9.28 6.55
N ASP A 262 -18.40 -9.44 7.53
CA ASP A 262 -19.27 -10.62 7.65
C ASP A 262 -20.15 -10.79 6.41
N GLU A 263 -20.73 -9.70 5.88
CA GLU A 263 -21.49 -9.73 4.64
C GLU A 263 -20.65 -10.19 3.43
N ALA A 264 -19.39 -9.75 3.37
CA ALA A 264 -18.47 -10.08 2.28
C ALA A 264 -17.91 -11.52 2.39
N THR A 265 -17.79 -12.06 3.61
CA THR A 265 -17.18 -13.37 3.85
C THR A 265 -18.18 -14.51 3.93
N LYS A 266 -19.42 -14.26 4.38
CA LYS A 266 -20.47 -15.29 4.44
C LYS A 266 -20.78 -15.78 3.03
N LYS A 267 -20.72 -17.10 2.82
CA LYS A 267 -21.30 -17.73 1.62
C LYS A 267 -22.78 -17.34 1.61
N LYS A 268 -23.25 -16.61 0.60
CA LYS A 268 -24.69 -16.48 0.38
C LYS A 268 -25.23 -17.90 0.28
N ALA A 269 -26.05 -18.31 1.22
CA ALA A 269 -26.77 -19.57 1.12
C ALA A 269 -27.44 -19.57 -0.26
N HIS A 270 -27.19 -20.59 -1.05
CA HIS A 270 -27.98 -20.84 -2.25
C HIS A 270 -29.44 -20.80 -1.79
N PRO A 271 -30.35 -20.08 -2.47
CA PRO A 271 -31.76 -20.28 -2.23
C PRO A 271 -32.06 -21.73 -2.61
N GLU A 272 -31.98 -22.62 -1.64
CA GLU A 272 -32.53 -23.95 -1.76
C GLU A 272 -34.04 -23.82 -1.85
N GLY A 273 -34.60 -24.38 -2.91
CA GLY A 273 -36.00 -24.76 -2.93
C GLY A 273 -36.90 -23.86 -3.79
N LEU A 274 -36.75 -23.96 -5.12
CA LEU A 274 -37.97 -24.19 -5.88
C LEU A 274 -38.31 -25.66 -5.69
N SER A 275 -39.11 -25.96 -4.69
CA SER A 275 -39.86 -27.20 -4.61
C SER A 275 -40.70 -27.29 -5.88
N THR A 276 -40.33 -28.18 -6.76
CA THR A 276 -41.23 -28.68 -7.78
C THR A 276 -42.38 -29.36 -7.07
N VAL A 277 -43.45 -28.61 -6.79
CA VAL A 277 -44.75 -29.23 -6.52
C VAL A 277 -45.24 -29.73 -7.85
N THR A 278 -45.01 -31.03 -8.11
CA THR A 278 -45.77 -31.79 -9.07
C THR A 278 -47.12 -32.09 -8.45
N GLY A 279 -48.15 -31.48 -8.97
CA GLY A 279 -49.52 -31.85 -8.81
C GLY A 279 -50.09 -32.17 -10.18
#